data_a617b16e2b9716555b55bc03e5cbced9
#
_entry.id   a617b16e2b9716555b55bc03e5cbced9
#
_cell.length_a   1.000
_cell.length_b   1.000
_cell.length_c   1.000
_cell.angle_alpha   90.00
_cell.angle_beta   90.00
_cell.angle_gamma   90.00
#
_symmetry.space_group_name_H-M   'P 1'
#
loop_
_entity.id
_entity.type
_entity.pdbx_description
1 polymer ?
#
loop_
_entity_poly.entity_id
_entity_poly.type
_entity_poly.pdbx_seq_one_letter_code
_entity_poly.pdbx_strand_id
1 'polypeptide(L)'
;MKIYTKSTYREIIDVIDVSDVIKRYLRIKKVPHFTTIQKFFKRLPSEQIREINHLILSLNDIKGYIIALDGSGFTNDYADKYYAKIRQKERKSYIKNHLTIDVKTRLILYYQTSRGPKYDTQFAKPALRQIKKYKPDYIVADKAYDTEPIRKCINEEIKAFDQIPLKNRAKKGQYRLKSPTIFRHKIYKKRNNIESIFSTIKRKFN
;
A
#
# COMPACT_ATOMS: atom_id res chain seq x y z
N MET A 1 19.07 1.73 3.09
CA MET A 1 19.80 1.60 4.35
C MET A 1 19.12 2.38 5.47
N LYS A 2 19.05 3.73 5.48
CA LYS A 2 18.41 4.54 6.54
C LYS A 2 17.03 4.02 7.01
N ILE A 3 16.10 3.80 6.08
CA ILE A 3 14.75 3.31 6.42
C ILE A 3 14.80 1.90 7.02
N TYR A 4 15.66 1.05 6.49
CA TYR A 4 15.80 -0.34 6.94
C TYR A 4 16.37 -0.45 8.37
N THR A 5 17.37 0.39 8.69
CA THR A 5 18.04 0.41 10.00
C THR A 5 17.32 1.30 11.03
N LYS A 6 16.26 2.00 10.63
CA LYS A 6 15.56 3.03 11.44
C LYS A 6 16.47 4.17 11.92
N SER A 7 17.61 4.37 11.25
CA SER A 7 18.60 5.37 11.62
C SER A 7 18.15 6.80 11.32
N THR A 8 18.66 7.75 12.07
CA THR A 8 18.56 9.16 11.73
C THR A 8 19.39 9.51 10.49
N TYR A 9 19.21 10.70 9.93
CA TYR A 9 20.07 11.14 8.82
C TYR A 9 21.53 11.34 9.23
N ARG A 10 21.79 11.66 10.50
CA ARG A 10 23.14 11.80 11.04
C ARG A 10 23.79 10.44 11.20
N GLU A 11 23.17 9.53 11.94
CA GLU A 11 23.70 8.19 12.17
C GLU A 11 24.02 7.45 10.86
N ILE A 12 23.21 7.58 9.82
CA ILE A 12 23.52 6.92 8.55
C ILE A 12 24.74 7.52 7.86
N ILE A 13 24.96 8.82 8.00
CA ILE A 13 26.17 9.47 7.49
C ILE A 13 27.40 8.97 8.26
N ASP A 14 27.34 8.90 9.59
CA ASP A 14 28.44 8.39 10.43
C ASP A 14 28.80 6.96 10.06
N VAL A 15 27.80 6.09 9.87
CA VAL A 15 28.02 4.69 9.42
C VAL A 15 28.68 4.62 8.03
N ILE A 16 28.30 5.50 7.10
CA ILE A 16 28.91 5.53 5.76
C ILE A 16 30.34 6.06 5.87
N ASP A 17 30.59 7.07 6.71
CA ASP A 17 31.89 7.72 6.81
C ASP A 17 32.97 6.80 7.39
N VAL A 18 32.61 5.96 8.35
CA VAL A 18 33.55 4.98 8.95
C VAL A 18 33.74 3.72 8.10
N SER A 19 32.95 3.52 7.03
CA SER A 19 33.00 2.29 6.24
C SER A 19 33.52 2.51 4.81
N ASP A 20 34.79 2.17 4.58
CA ASP A 20 35.37 2.24 3.24
C ASP A 20 34.73 1.26 2.25
N VAL A 21 34.20 0.15 2.74
CA VAL A 21 33.47 -0.81 1.91
C VAL A 21 32.20 -0.16 1.35
N ILE A 22 31.43 0.54 2.17
CA ILE A 22 30.22 1.24 1.74
C ILE A 22 30.58 2.39 0.79
N LYS A 23 31.60 3.21 1.11
CA LYS A 23 32.05 4.30 0.24
C LYS A 23 32.46 3.78 -1.15
N ARG A 24 33.20 2.69 -1.21
CA ARG A 24 33.57 2.03 -2.49
C ARG A 24 32.36 1.51 -3.25
N TYR A 25 31.44 0.83 -2.58
CA TYR A 25 30.20 0.35 -3.19
C TYR A 25 29.35 1.49 -3.76
N LEU A 26 29.22 2.60 -3.04
CA LEU A 26 28.51 3.79 -3.47
C LEU A 26 29.32 4.65 -4.46
N ARG A 27 30.57 4.33 -4.74
CA ARG A 27 31.48 5.09 -5.61
C ARG A 27 31.62 6.56 -5.19
N ILE A 28 31.64 6.83 -3.88
CA ILE A 28 31.80 8.17 -3.34
C ILE A 28 33.15 8.32 -2.63
N LYS A 29 33.84 9.44 -2.87
CA LYS A 29 35.09 9.79 -2.19
C LYS A 29 34.83 10.54 -0.87
N LYS A 30 33.80 11.39 -0.87
CA LYS A 30 33.40 12.22 0.29
C LYS A 30 31.94 11.96 0.61
N VAL A 31 31.65 11.72 1.87
CA VAL A 31 30.28 11.51 2.34
C VAL A 31 29.55 12.86 2.37
N PRO A 32 28.35 12.98 1.79
CA PRO A 32 27.61 14.22 1.80
C PRO A 32 27.10 14.53 3.21
N HIS A 33 26.92 15.81 3.51
CA HIS A 33 26.32 16.23 4.76
C HIS A 33 24.87 15.70 4.90
N PHE A 34 24.43 15.37 6.11
CA PHE A 34 23.12 14.76 6.36
C PHE A 34 21.94 15.57 5.79
N THR A 35 22.05 16.93 5.75
CA THR A 35 21.02 17.79 5.15
C THR A 35 20.86 17.58 3.64
N THR A 36 21.91 17.18 2.94
CA THR A 36 21.86 16.86 1.52
C THR A 36 20.95 15.67 1.26
N ILE A 37 21.11 14.59 2.06
CA ILE A 37 20.25 13.42 1.97
C ILE A 37 18.82 13.76 2.37
N GLN A 38 18.63 14.54 3.44
CA GLN A 38 17.31 15.00 3.86
C GLN A 38 16.60 15.81 2.76
N LYS A 39 17.31 16.76 2.14
CA LYS A 39 16.77 17.57 1.04
C LYS A 39 16.45 16.71 -0.19
N PHE A 40 17.27 15.71 -0.49
CA PHE A 40 17.01 14.77 -1.56
C PHE A 40 15.70 13.99 -1.32
N PHE A 41 15.53 13.36 -0.17
CA PHE A 41 14.28 12.65 0.17
C PHE A 41 13.04 13.55 0.13
N LYS A 42 13.17 14.81 0.56
CA LYS A 42 12.07 15.79 0.51
C LYS A 42 11.66 16.14 -0.93
N ARG A 43 12.60 16.12 -1.88
CA ARG A 43 12.36 16.43 -3.30
C ARG A 43 12.02 15.22 -4.14
N LEU A 44 12.21 13.99 -3.61
CA LEU A 44 11.94 12.76 -4.37
C LEU A 44 10.46 12.69 -4.77
N PRO A 45 10.13 12.82 -6.05
CA PRO A 45 8.74 12.80 -6.48
C PRO A 45 8.17 11.39 -6.40
N SER A 46 6.87 11.31 -6.14
CA SER A 46 6.14 10.03 -6.03
C SER A 46 6.19 9.22 -7.33
N GLU A 47 6.33 9.90 -8.46
CA GLU A 47 6.45 9.31 -9.80
C GLU A 47 7.71 8.45 -9.90
N GLN A 48 8.86 8.93 -9.45
CA GLN A 48 10.11 8.14 -9.46
C GLN A 48 10.00 6.88 -8.60
N ILE A 49 9.32 6.97 -7.43
CA ILE A 49 9.08 5.78 -6.61
C ILE A 49 8.17 4.79 -7.34
N ARG A 50 7.18 5.26 -8.09
CA ARG A 50 6.33 4.40 -8.92
C ARG A 50 7.11 3.74 -10.05
N GLU A 51 7.99 4.48 -10.72
CA GLU A 51 8.87 3.94 -11.77
C GLU A 51 9.77 2.83 -11.23
N ILE A 52 10.40 3.04 -10.06
CA ILE A 52 11.18 1.99 -9.39
C ILE A 52 10.31 0.77 -9.10
N ASN A 53 9.10 0.97 -8.57
CA ASN A 53 8.17 -0.14 -8.34
C ASN A 53 7.81 -0.86 -9.65
N HIS A 54 7.59 -0.13 -10.75
CA HIS A 54 7.33 -0.73 -12.06
C HIS A 54 8.51 -1.55 -12.57
N LEU A 55 9.74 -1.07 -12.38
CA LEU A 55 10.94 -1.85 -12.71
C LEU A 55 11.03 -3.14 -11.90
N ILE A 56 10.78 -3.08 -10.58
CA ILE A 56 10.72 -4.28 -9.73
C ILE A 56 9.67 -5.25 -10.25
N LEU A 57 8.49 -4.75 -10.59
CA LEU A 57 7.40 -5.60 -11.10
C LEU A 57 7.73 -6.22 -12.45
N SER A 58 8.46 -5.52 -13.34
CA SER A 58 8.85 -6.05 -14.65
C SER A 58 9.90 -7.15 -14.56
N LEU A 59 10.72 -7.17 -13.50
CA LEU A 59 11.70 -8.21 -13.23
C LEU A 59 11.08 -9.50 -12.64
N ASN A 60 9.78 -9.49 -12.36
CA ASN A 60 9.08 -10.62 -11.74
C ASN A 60 7.96 -11.11 -12.64
N ASP A 61 7.82 -12.44 -12.78
CA ASP A 61 6.72 -13.07 -13.50
C ASP A 61 5.42 -13.00 -12.66
N ILE A 62 4.71 -11.88 -12.77
CA ILE A 62 3.47 -11.64 -12.05
C ILE A 62 2.29 -12.16 -12.88
N LYS A 63 1.75 -13.30 -12.47
CA LYS A 63 0.56 -13.88 -13.11
C LYS A 63 -0.74 -13.19 -12.69
N GLY A 64 -0.74 -12.52 -11.52
CA GLY A 64 -1.89 -11.74 -11.06
C GLY A 64 -3.18 -12.53 -10.84
N TYR A 65 -3.12 -13.85 -10.66
CA TYR A 65 -4.29 -14.73 -10.54
C TYR A 65 -5.28 -14.29 -9.46
N ILE A 66 -4.77 -13.97 -8.25
CA ILE A 66 -5.57 -13.41 -7.16
C ILE A 66 -4.93 -12.10 -6.74
N ILE A 67 -5.68 -11.02 -6.79
CA ILE A 67 -5.23 -9.70 -6.36
C ILE A 67 -6.04 -9.26 -5.14
N ALA A 68 -5.35 -8.77 -4.11
CA ALA A 68 -5.98 -8.28 -2.89
C ALA A 68 -5.88 -6.75 -2.79
N LEU A 69 -6.98 -6.11 -2.34
CA LEU A 69 -7.06 -4.69 -2.04
C LEU A 69 -7.37 -4.48 -0.56
N ASP A 70 -6.65 -3.56 0.07
CA ASP A 70 -6.97 -3.14 1.44
C ASP A 70 -6.34 -1.78 1.75
N GLY A 71 -6.81 -1.12 2.82
CA GLY A 71 -6.28 0.15 3.32
C GLY A 71 -5.90 0.06 4.79
N SER A 72 -4.75 0.60 5.17
CA SER A 72 -4.32 0.63 6.57
C SER A 72 -3.80 1.99 6.98
N GLY A 73 -4.18 2.43 8.18
CA GLY A 73 -3.70 3.68 8.78
C GLY A 73 -2.32 3.51 9.40
N PHE A 74 -1.50 4.55 9.27
CA PHE A 74 -0.21 4.71 9.92
C PHE A 74 -0.26 5.98 10.75
N THR A 75 -0.12 5.84 12.06
CA THR A 75 -0.11 6.98 12.99
C THR A 75 1.31 7.51 13.14
N ASN A 76 1.45 8.83 13.16
CA ASN A 76 2.72 9.46 13.49
C ASN A 76 2.72 9.76 14.99
N ASP A 77 3.42 8.93 15.76
CA ASP A 77 3.31 8.95 17.23
C ASP A 77 3.92 10.17 17.92
N TYR A 78 4.84 10.90 17.27
CA TYR A 78 5.63 11.93 17.95
C TYR A 78 5.17 13.38 17.75
N ALA A 79 4.68 13.75 16.58
CA ALA A 79 4.44 15.16 16.27
C ALA A 79 3.04 15.69 16.68
N ASP A 80 2.03 14.81 16.70
CA ASP A 80 0.63 15.24 16.86
C ASP A 80 0.12 15.22 18.30
N LYS A 81 0.67 14.38 19.17
CA LYS A 81 0.19 14.26 20.56
C LYS A 81 0.45 15.54 21.37
N TYR A 82 1.58 16.17 21.17
CA TYR A 82 1.93 17.41 21.88
C TYR A 82 1.01 18.58 21.47
N TYR A 83 0.86 18.84 20.18
CA TYR A 83 0.00 19.92 19.69
C TYR A 83 -1.50 19.63 19.84
N ALA A 84 -1.93 18.38 19.76
CA ALA A 84 -3.31 17.97 20.04
C ALA A 84 -3.68 18.22 21.51
N LYS A 85 -2.76 17.91 22.43
CA LYS A 85 -2.92 18.16 23.87
C LYS A 85 -2.98 19.66 24.20
N ILE A 86 -2.10 20.47 23.62
CA ILE A 86 -2.08 21.93 23.82
C ILE A 86 -3.33 22.60 23.24
N ARG A 87 -3.81 22.15 22.07
CA ARG A 87 -4.95 22.77 21.38
C ARG A 87 -6.30 22.17 21.75
N GLN A 88 -6.34 21.23 22.69
CA GLN A 88 -7.55 20.46 23.08
C GLN A 88 -8.37 19.93 21.89
N LYS A 89 -7.72 19.74 20.75
CA LYS A 89 -8.33 19.20 19.54
C LYS A 89 -7.73 17.81 19.27
N GLU A 90 -8.47 16.77 19.58
CA GLU A 90 -8.14 15.39 19.17
C GLU A 90 -8.25 15.23 17.65
N ARG A 91 -7.37 15.85 16.89
CA ARG A 91 -7.20 15.53 15.48
C ARG A 91 -6.32 14.31 15.39
N LYS A 92 -6.94 13.17 15.15
CA LYS A 92 -6.22 11.97 14.73
C LYS A 92 -5.69 12.19 13.31
N SER A 93 -4.56 12.89 13.16
CA SER A 93 -3.87 12.94 11.89
C SER A 93 -3.13 11.63 11.69
N TYR A 94 -3.54 10.86 10.70
CA TYR A 94 -2.85 9.66 10.25
C TYR A 94 -2.78 9.65 8.73
N ILE A 95 -1.79 8.97 8.24
CA ILE A 95 -1.65 8.67 6.82
C ILE A 95 -2.26 7.30 6.59
N LYS A 96 -3.15 7.20 5.62
CA LYS A 96 -3.73 5.92 5.21
C LYS A 96 -3.12 5.48 3.89
N ASN A 97 -2.54 4.29 3.87
CA ASN A 97 -2.01 3.66 2.68
C ASN A 97 -3.02 2.63 2.16
N HIS A 98 -3.37 2.75 0.89
CA HIS A 98 -4.20 1.82 0.15
C HIS A 98 -3.28 0.99 -0.74
N LEU A 99 -3.24 -0.30 -0.52
CA LEU A 99 -2.38 -1.22 -1.26
C LEU A 99 -3.22 -2.16 -2.14
N THR A 100 -2.64 -2.51 -3.26
CA THR A 100 -3.11 -3.58 -4.13
C THR A 100 -1.94 -4.52 -4.39
N ILE A 101 -2.10 -5.78 -4.06
CA ILE A 101 -1.02 -6.76 -4.10
C ILE A 101 -1.37 -7.98 -4.95
N ASP A 102 -0.38 -8.60 -5.57
CA ASP A 102 -0.49 -9.98 -6.00
C ASP A 102 -0.35 -10.92 -4.80
N VAL A 103 -1.34 -11.78 -4.60
CA VAL A 103 -1.40 -12.67 -3.44
C VAL A 103 -0.29 -13.71 -3.46
N LYS A 104 0.15 -14.17 -4.63
CA LYS A 104 1.16 -15.21 -4.78
C LYS A 104 2.56 -14.67 -4.48
N THR A 105 2.96 -13.61 -5.13
CA THR A 105 4.30 -13.02 -4.98
C THR A 105 4.41 -12.07 -3.80
N ARG A 106 3.27 -11.58 -3.28
CA ARG A 106 3.16 -10.52 -2.26
C ARG A 106 3.74 -9.18 -2.70
N LEU A 107 3.98 -8.99 -3.99
CA LEU A 107 4.44 -7.72 -4.54
C LEU A 107 3.32 -6.69 -4.57
N ILE A 108 3.67 -5.45 -4.28
CA ILE A 108 2.75 -4.32 -4.33
C ILE A 108 2.60 -3.90 -5.79
N LEU A 109 1.44 -4.18 -6.39
CA LEU A 109 1.12 -3.84 -7.78
C LEU A 109 0.78 -2.37 -7.94
N TYR A 110 0.08 -1.81 -6.94
CA TYR A 110 -0.31 -0.42 -6.91
C TYR A 110 -0.48 0.06 -5.47
N TYR A 111 -0.14 1.32 -5.24
CA TYR A 111 -0.35 1.95 -3.94
C TYR A 111 -0.84 3.38 -4.09
N GLN A 112 -1.57 3.82 -3.10
CA GLN A 112 -2.07 5.19 -2.99
C GLN A 112 -2.07 5.61 -1.52
N THR A 113 -1.78 6.89 -1.27
CA THR A 113 -1.72 7.44 0.08
C THR A 113 -2.74 8.55 0.23
N SER A 114 -3.42 8.57 1.36
CA SER A 114 -4.35 9.65 1.72
C SER A 114 -4.10 10.16 3.13
N ARG A 115 -4.48 11.41 3.39
CA ARG A 115 -4.48 11.98 4.73
C ARG A 115 -5.86 11.80 5.37
N GLY A 116 -5.87 11.42 6.64
CA GLY A 116 -7.08 11.33 7.47
C GLY A 116 -8.02 10.18 7.11
N PRO A 117 -9.24 10.21 7.63
CA PRO A 117 -10.22 9.12 7.58
C PRO A 117 -10.98 9.07 6.24
N LYS A 118 -10.27 8.95 5.12
CA LYS A 118 -10.92 8.75 3.83
C LYS A 118 -11.40 7.31 3.68
N TYR A 119 -12.58 7.12 3.06
CA TYR A 119 -13.13 5.80 2.81
C TYR A 119 -12.33 5.06 1.73
N ASP A 120 -12.04 3.79 1.96
CA ASP A 120 -11.27 2.93 1.05
C ASP A 120 -11.93 2.78 -0.33
N THR A 121 -13.24 2.85 -0.38
CA THR A 121 -14.03 2.77 -1.61
C THR A 121 -13.67 3.83 -2.65
N GLN A 122 -13.18 5.01 -2.22
CA GLN A 122 -12.77 6.08 -3.13
C GLN A 122 -11.52 5.72 -3.93
N PHE A 123 -10.67 4.85 -3.38
CA PHE A 123 -9.39 4.45 -3.97
C PHE A 123 -9.48 3.13 -4.76
N ALA A 124 -10.59 2.40 -4.63
CA ALA A 124 -10.75 1.09 -5.24
C ALA A 124 -10.75 1.13 -6.77
N LYS A 125 -11.58 1.96 -7.40
CA LYS A 125 -11.67 2.02 -8.87
C LYS A 125 -10.36 2.44 -9.55
N PRO A 126 -9.65 3.51 -9.11
CA PRO A 126 -8.33 3.84 -9.64
C PRO A 126 -7.34 2.66 -9.53
N ALA A 127 -7.30 1.97 -8.38
CA ALA A 127 -6.46 0.82 -8.17
C ALA A 127 -6.80 -0.34 -9.12
N LEU A 128 -8.09 -0.67 -9.26
CA LEU A 128 -8.58 -1.71 -10.15
C LEU A 128 -8.16 -1.47 -11.60
N ARG A 129 -8.29 -0.24 -12.09
CA ARG A 129 -7.89 0.11 -13.45
C ARG A 129 -6.39 -0.06 -13.70
N GLN A 130 -5.55 0.23 -12.70
CA GLN A 130 -4.09 0.05 -12.80
C GLN A 130 -3.68 -1.43 -12.88
N ILE A 131 -4.44 -2.32 -12.26
CA ILE A 131 -4.13 -3.74 -12.24
C ILE A 131 -4.78 -4.54 -13.37
N LYS A 132 -5.61 -3.91 -14.20
CA LYS A 132 -6.29 -4.55 -15.34
C LYS A 132 -5.32 -5.29 -16.29
N LYS A 133 -4.12 -4.74 -16.47
CA LYS A 133 -3.06 -5.32 -17.31
C LYS A 133 -2.64 -6.74 -16.88
N TYR A 134 -2.81 -7.09 -15.60
CA TYR A 134 -2.48 -8.43 -15.07
C TYR A 134 -3.57 -9.46 -15.29
N LYS A 135 -4.76 -9.06 -15.80
CA LYS A 135 -5.91 -9.94 -16.10
C LYS A 135 -6.23 -10.90 -14.94
N PRO A 136 -6.51 -10.40 -13.73
CA PRO A 136 -6.78 -11.26 -12.57
C PRO A 136 -8.04 -12.07 -12.76
N ASP A 137 -8.05 -13.31 -12.23
CA ASP A 137 -9.28 -14.11 -12.15
C ASP A 137 -10.11 -13.71 -10.93
N TYR A 138 -9.46 -13.36 -9.83
CA TYR A 138 -10.15 -13.02 -8.57
C TYR A 138 -9.61 -11.73 -7.96
N ILE A 139 -10.55 -10.92 -7.49
CA ILE A 139 -10.26 -9.73 -6.67
C ILE A 139 -10.80 -9.97 -5.27
N VAL A 140 -9.93 -9.94 -4.26
CA VAL A 140 -10.31 -10.08 -2.86
C VAL A 140 -10.19 -8.75 -2.14
N ALA A 141 -11.22 -8.38 -1.39
CA ALA A 141 -11.21 -7.18 -0.54
C ALA A 141 -12.14 -7.39 0.67
N ASP A 142 -12.06 -6.52 1.66
CA ASP A 142 -12.90 -6.61 2.83
C ASP A 142 -14.35 -6.16 2.54
N LYS A 143 -15.23 -6.34 3.53
CA LYS A 143 -16.65 -5.98 3.47
C LYS A 143 -16.89 -4.47 3.28
N ALA A 144 -15.91 -3.61 3.60
CA ALA A 144 -16.03 -2.17 3.39
C ALA A 144 -16.14 -1.82 1.90
N TYR A 145 -15.50 -2.62 1.04
CA TYR A 145 -15.54 -2.48 -0.43
C TYR A 145 -16.84 -2.98 -1.07
N ASP A 146 -17.78 -3.56 -0.29
CA ASP A 146 -19.08 -4.00 -0.83
C ASP A 146 -19.94 -2.83 -1.26
N THR A 147 -19.75 -2.39 -2.49
CA THR A 147 -20.57 -1.40 -3.18
C THR A 147 -20.81 -1.84 -4.61
N GLU A 148 -22.00 -1.56 -5.14
CA GLU A 148 -22.35 -1.93 -6.52
C GLU A 148 -21.37 -1.36 -7.57
N PRO A 149 -20.94 -0.07 -7.48
CA PRO A 149 -19.98 0.48 -8.44
C PRO A 149 -18.62 -0.18 -8.46
N ILE A 150 -18.15 -0.73 -7.31
CA ILE A 150 -16.87 -1.46 -7.25
C ILE A 150 -17.04 -2.83 -7.87
N ARG A 151 -18.10 -3.58 -7.51
CA ARG A 151 -18.37 -4.89 -8.08
C ARG A 151 -18.61 -4.82 -9.59
N LYS A 152 -19.37 -3.83 -10.05
CA LYS A 152 -19.55 -3.55 -11.48
C LYS A 152 -18.18 -3.36 -12.18
N CYS A 153 -17.31 -2.54 -11.61
CA CYS A 153 -15.97 -2.32 -12.16
C CYS A 153 -15.16 -3.64 -12.23
N ILE A 154 -15.19 -4.45 -11.17
CA ILE A 154 -14.47 -5.74 -11.15
C ILE A 154 -15.02 -6.69 -12.22
N ASN A 155 -16.34 -6.83 -12.32
CA ASN A 155 -16.96 -7.79 -13.23
C ASN A 155 -16.95 -7.33 -14.70
N GLU A 156 -17.20 -6.05 -14.98
CA GLU A 156 -17.32 -5.54 -16.36
C GLU A 156 -16.00 -5.01 -16.91
N GLU A 157 -15.29 -4.13 -16.13
CA GLU A 157 -14.09 -3.47 -16.64
C GLU A 157 -12.84 -4.37 -16.51
N ILE A 158 -12.70 -5.08 -15.37
CA ILE A 158 -11.56 -5.96 -15.10
C ILE A 158 -11.78 -7.36 -15.63
N LYS A 159 -13.04 -7.81 -15.69
CA LYS A 159 -13.48 -9.16 -16.07
C LYS A 159 -12.98 -10.23 -15.09
N ALA A 160 -13.04 -9.94 -13.80
CA ALA A 160 -12.63 -10.81 -12.71
C ALA A 160 -13.83 -11.14 -11.81
N PHE A 161 -13.71 -12.23 -11.03
CA PHE A 161 -14.69 -12.57 -10.00
C PHE A 161 -14.38 -11.81 -8.71
N ASP A 162 -15.34 -11.04 -8.22
CA ASP A 162 -15.21 -10.37 -6.94
C ASP A 162 -15.41 -11.35 -5.77
N GLN A 163 -14.48 -11.34 -4.84
CA GLN A 163 -14.52 -12.12 -3.61
C GLN A 163 -14.59 -11.16 -2.42
N ILE A 164 -15.66 -10.41 -2.35
CA ILE A 164 -15.95 -9.40 -1.32
C ILE A 164 -17.17 -9.88 -0.53
N PRO A 165 -17.11 -9.98 0.80
CA PRO A 165 -18.26 -10.38 1.60
C PRO A 165 -19.40 -9.37 1.45
N LEU A 166 -20.63 -9.87 1.36
CA LEU A 166 -21.81 -9.03 1.27
C LEU A 166 -22.12 -8.36 2.63
N LYS A 167 -22.51 -7.10 2.61
CA LYS A 167 -23.03 -6.40 3.80
C LYS A 167 -24.41 -6.95 4.17
N ASN A 168 -24.64 -7.18 5.48
CA ASN A 168 -25.85 -7.84 6.00
C ASN A 168 -27.17 -7.18 5.56
N ARG A 169 -27.15 -5.89 5.18
CA ARG A 169 -28.34 -5.12 4.78
C ARG A 169 -28.38 -4.83 3.26
N ALA A 170 -27.62 -5.58 2.46
CA ALA A 170 -27.60 -5.38 1.01
C ALA A 170 -28.86 -5.94 0.36
N LYS A 171 -29.80 -5.06 -0.01
CA LYS A 171 -31.07 -5.42 -0.67
C LYS A 171 -31.13 -5.03 -2.14
N LYS A 172 -30.13 -4.32 -2.67
CA LYS A 172 -30.11 -3.78 -4.05
C LYS A 172 -28.75 -3.94 -4.69
N GLY A 173 -28.73 -4.00 -6.00
CA GLY A 173 -27.52 -4.09 -6.82
C GLY A 173 -27.39 -5.45 -7.52
N GLN A 174 -27.23 -5.43 -8.84
CA GLN A 174 -27.17 -6.65 -9.67
C GLN A 174 -25.97 -7.53 -9.27
N TYR A 175 -24.77 -6.94 -9.18
CA TYR A 175 -23.55 -7.65 -8.84
C TYR A 175 -23.48 -8.02 -7.35
N ARG A 176 -24.04 -7.17 -6.48
CA ARG A 176 -24.10 -7.47 -5.04
C ARG A 176 -24.97 -8.69 -4.76
N LEU A 177 -26.13 -8.80 -5.42
CA LEU A 177 -27.06 -9.94 -5.22
C LEU A 177 -26.56 -11.24 -5.84
N LYS A 178 -25.78 -11.16 -6.92
CA LYS A 178 -25.10 -12.34 -7.53
C LYS A 178 -23.87 -12.82 -6.74
N SER A 179 -23.24 -11.94 -5.97
CA SER A 179 -22.00 -12.24 -5.26
C SER A 179 -22.03 -13.50 -4.37
N PRO A 180 -23.09 -13.79 -3.58
CA PRO A 180 -23.15 -14.99 -2.77
C PRO A 180 -23.01 -16.28 -3.57
N THR A 181 -23.48 -16.33 -4.82
CA THR A 181 -23.42 -17.54 -5.67
C THR A 181 -22.01 -17.83 -6.20
N ILE A 182 -21.18 -16.80 -6.34
CA ILE A 182 -19.81 -16.89 -6.85
C ILE A 182 -18.74 -16.79 -5.75
N PHE A 183 -19.14 -16.47 -4.51
CA PHE A 183 -18.24 -16.27 -3.40
C PHE A 183 -17.60 -17.57 -2.94
N ARG A 184 -16.26 -17.61 -2.93
CA ARG A 184 -15.46 -18.76 -2.50
C ARG A 184 -14.65 -18.42 -1.26
N HIS A 185 -15.06 -18.93 -0.13
CA HIS A 185 -14.42 -18.67 1.18
C HIS A 185 -12.91 -19.00 1.18
N LYS A 186 -12.51 -20.05 0.45
CA LYS A 186 -11.12 -20.47 0.30
C LYS A 186 -10.25 -19.41 -0.40
N ILE A 187 -10.82 -18.73 -1.40
CA ILE A 187 -10.14 -17.63 -2.12
C ILE A 187 -10.15 -16.39 -1.26
N TYR A 188 -11.28 -16.06 -0.63
CA TYR A 188 -11.38 -14.90 0.25
C TYR A 188 -10.37 -14.93 1.39
N LYS A 189 -10.10 -16.07 2.03
CA LYS A 189 -9.07 -16.24 3.06
C LYS A 189 -7.68 -15.78 2.61
N LYS A 190 -7.39 -15.75 1.31
CA LYS A 190 -6.12 -15.23 0.77
C LYS A 190 -5.94 -13.73 0.99
N ARG A 191 -6.99 -12.99 1.37
CA ARG A 191 -6.90 -11.59 1.80
C ARG A 191 -5.93 -11.41 2.97
N ASN A 192 -5.77 -12.40 3.83
CA ASN A 192 -4.83 -12.33 4.97
C ASN A 192 -3.37 -12.01 4.54
N ASN A 193 -3.02 -12.27 3.28
CA ASN A 193 -1.69 -11.91 2.78
C ASN A 193 -1.45 -10.39 2.77
N ILE A 194 -2.46 -9.58 2.45
CA ILE A 194 -2.31 -8.12 2.48
C ILE A 194 -2.23 -7.59 3.91
N GLU A 195 -2.97 -8.18 4.85
CA GLU A 195 -2.86 -7.86 6.28
C GLU A 195 -1.46 -8.19 6.83
N SER A 196 -0.90 -9.33 6.40
CA SER A 196 0.48 -9.73 6.74
C SER A 196 1.51 -8.71 6.23
N ILE A 197 1.32 -8.17 5.02
CA ILE A 197 2.18 -7.11 4.46
C ILE A 197 2.07 -5.84 5.30
N PHE A 198 0.87 -5.37 5.61
CA PHE A 198 0.68 -4.20 6.46
C PHE A 198 1.32 -4.40 7.85
N SER A 199 1.14 -5.58 8.44
CA SER A 199 1.76 -5.92 9.72
C SER A 199 3.30 -5.86 9.63
N THR A 200 3.88 -6.38 8.57
CA THR A 200 5.33 -6.35 8.34
C THR A 200 5.82 -4.91 8.16
N ILE A 201 5.14 -4.09 7.36
CA ILE A 201 5.48 -2.68 7.16
C ILE A 201 5.41 -1.93 8.49
N LYS A 202 4.34 -2.11 9.26
CA LYS A 202 4.18 -1.46 10.57
C LYS A 202 5.28 -1.85 11.56
N ARG A 203 5.60 -3.13 11.67
CA ARG A 203 6.67 -3.59 12.57
C ARG A 203 8.05 -3.08 12.17
N LYS A 204 8.30 -2.97 10.86
CA LYS A 204 9.62 -2.62 10.36
C LYS A 204 9.85 -1.11 10.22
N PHE A 205 8.83 -0.34 9.89
CA PHE A 205 8.97 1.06 9.48
C PHE A 205 8.13 2.06 10.30
N ASN A 206 7.41 1.59 11.31
CA ASN A 206 6.62 2.44 12.21
C ASN A 206 7.33 2.64 13.54
#